data_4bbd87394b8b36121b9985c368538173
#
_entry.id   4bbd87394b8b36121b9985c368538173
#
_cell.length_a   1.000
_cell.length_b   1.000
_cell.length_c   1.000
_cell.angle_alpha   90.00
_cell.angle_beta   90.00
_cell.angle_gamma   90.00
#
_symmetry.space_group_name_H-M   'P 1'
#
loop_
_entity.id
_entity.type
_entity.pdbx_description
1 polymer ?
#
loop_
_entity_poly.entity_id
_entity_poly.type
_entity_poly.pdbx_seq_one_letter_code
_entity_poly.pdbx_strand_id
1 'polypeptide(L)'
;MVNNIKVLLCEDELNLANLLVEILQNNGYDITWCENGAKGWEAFRRGSFDIVLLDVMMPEMDGYAVAKEIRNAGSNVPIVFLTAMSMKENVLEGLRSGADDYIAKPFSMEELLLRLEAILRRTGKIEQADKSVKEFYQIGLYTFNTKQQTLSLGEQTQRMTTKETELLTMLCQFVNETLERPHALEQIWSITDASNDPDQNFTQRSMDVYITKLRRMLSGDPSVEIKNVHGKGYKLLVPSIGE
;
A
#
# COMPACT_ATOMS: atom_id res chain seq x y z
N MET A 1 0.24 -12.39 10.05
CA MET A 1 -0.51 -13.35 9.21
C MET A 1 -1.41 -12.51 8.33
N VAL A 2 -1.25 -12.61 7.00
CA VAL A 2 -2.16 -11.93 6.06
C VAL A 2 -3.52 -12.58 6.25
N ASN A 3 -4.50 -11.85 6.78
CA ASN A 3 -5.89 -12.30 6.78
C ASN A 3 -6.23 -12.66 5.33
N ASN A 4 -6.85 -13.82 5.11
CA ASN A 4 -7.25 -14.31 3.81
C ASN A 4 -8.33 -13.38 3.23
N ILE A 5 -7.91 -12.29 2.59
CA ILE A 5 -8.78 -11.24 2.04
C ILE A 5 -9.56 -11.83 0.87
N LYS A 6 -10.87 -11.85 1.00
CA LYS A 6 -11.77 -12.42 -0.01
C LYS A 6 -12.15 -11.37 -1.04
N VAL A 7 -11.80 -11.64 -2.29
CA VAL A 7 -12.06 -10.76 -3.43
C VAL A 7 -13.08 -11.40 -4.35
N LEU A 8 -14.14 -10.69 -4.69
CA LEU A 8 -15.00 -11.03 -5.82
C LEU A 8 -14.50 -10.29 -7.05
N LEU A 9 -14.13 -11.00 -8.08
CA LEU A 9 -13.73 -10.46 -9.39
C LEU A 9 -14.80 -10.78 -10.43
N CYS A 10 -15.35 -9.76 -11.08
CA CYS A 10 -16.23 -9.91 -12.24
C CYS A 10 -15.53 -9.33 -13.47
N GLU A 11 -15.17 -10.19 -14.43
CA GLU A 11 -14.40 -9.86 -15.63
C GLU A 11 -14.74 -10.88 -16.70
N ASP A 12 -15.21 -10.44 -17.87
CA ASP A 12 -15.61 -11.32 -18.97
C ASP A 12 -14.44 -11.64 -19.93
N GLU A 13 -13.38 -10.84 -19.95
CA GLU A 13 -12.19 -11.14 -20.72
C GLU A 13 -11.33 -12.21 -20.03
N LEU A 14 -11.41 -13.45 -20.51
CA LEU A 14 -10.77 -14.62 -19.90
C LEU A 14 -9.26 -14.45 -19.68
N ASN A 15 -8.54 -13.81 -20.61
CA ASN A 15 -7.10 -13.64 -20.49
C ASN A 15 -6.75 -12.68 -19.34
N LEU A 16 -7.47 -11.58 -19.23
CA LEU A 16 -7.28 -10.62 -18.15
C LEU A 16 -7.72 -11.22 -16.81
N ALA A 17 -8.85 -11.92 -16.76
CA ALA A 17 -9.33 -12.59 -15.57
C ALA A 17 -8.32 -13.59 -15.02
N ASN A 18 -7.76 -14.47 -15.86
CA ASN A 18 -6.76 -15.44 -15.44
C ASN A 18 -5.49 -14.76 -14.89
N LEU A 19 -5.01 -13.70 -15.55
CA LEU A 19 -3.86 -12.93 -15.10
C LEU A 19 -4.11 -12.28 -13.73
N LEU A 20 -5.30 -11.68 -13.55
CA LEU A 20 -5.70 -11.06 -12.27
C LEU A 20 -5.80 -12.09 -11.16
N VAL A 21 -6.43 -13.23 -11.41
CA VAL A 21 -6.55 -14.33 -10.43
C VAL A 21 -5.17 -14.81 -10.01
N GLU A 22 -4.27 -15.10 -10.95
CA GLU A 22 -2.91 -15.56 -10.66
C GLU A 22 -2.13 -14.55 -9.80
N ILE A 23 -2.11 -13.28 -10.20
CA ILE A 23 -1.35 -12.26 -9.50
C ILE A 23 -1.92 -12.00 -8.10
N LEU A 24 -3.24 -11.88 -7.97
CA LEU A 24 -3.88 -11.63 -6.69
C LEU A 24 -3.70 -12.81 -5.73
N GLN A 25 -3.83 -14.05 -6.21
CA GLN A 25 -3.56 -15.24 -5.39
C GLN A 25 -2.10 -15.31 -4.92
N ASN A 26 -1.14 -14.99 -5.79
CA ASN A 26 0.27 -14.92 -5.43
C ASN A 26 0.57 -13.82 -4.38
N ASN A 27 -0.30 -12.82 -4.26
CA ASN A 27 -0.24 -11.78 -3.22
C ASN A 27 -1.11 -12.08 -1.99
N GLY A 28 -1.62 -13.31 -1.84
CA GLY A 28 -2.31 -13.76 -0.65
C GLY A 28 -3.81 -13.45 -0.59
N TYR A 29 -4.43 -13.07 -1.71
CA TYR A 29 -5.88 -12.87 -1.80
C TYR A 29 -6.60 -14.19 -2.12
N ASP A 30 -7.80 -14.36 -1.56
CA ASP A 30 -8.73 -15.46 -1.88
C ASP A 30 -9.74 -14.97 -2.93
N ILE A 31 -9.62 -15.46 -4.17
CA ILE A 31 -10.33 -14.92 -5.32
C ILE A 31 -11.49 -15.81 -5.73
N THR A 32 -12.69 -15.23 -5.80
CA THR A 32 -13.84 -15.78 -6.50
C THR A 32 -14.02 -15.01 -7.79
N TRP A 33 -13.74 -15.66 -8.93
CA TRP A 33 -13.94 -15.08 -10.25
C TRP A 33 -15.29 -15.46 -10.85
N CYS A 34 -15.96 -14.50 -11.47
CA CYS A 34 -17.22 -14.64 -12.22
C CYS A 34 -17.08 -14.00 -13.60
N GLU A 35 -17.51 -14.69 -14.64
CA GLU A 35 -17.34 -14.29 -16.04
C GLU A 35 -18.36 -13.23 -16.52
N ASN A 36 -19.34 -12.86 -15.68
CA ASN A 36 -20.32 -11.80 -15.95
C ASN A 36 -20.93 -11.26 -14.65
N GLY A 37 -21.65 -10.15 -14.74
CA GLY A 37 -22.24 -9.50 -13.59
C GLY A 37 -23.37 -10.32 -12.94
N ALA A 38 -24.15 -11.08 -13.69
CA ALA A 38 -25.24 -11.89 -13.14
C ALA A 38 -24.69 -12.99 -12.21
N LYS A 39 -23.63 -13.69 -12.64
CA LYS A 39 -22.92 -14.67 -11.79
C LYS A 39 -22.23 -13.99 -10.62
N GLY A 40 -21.67 -12.81 -10.83
CA GLY A 40 -21.06 -12.00 -9.76
C GLY A 40 -22.07 -11.65 -8.68
N TRP A 41 -23.24 -11.17 -9.04
CA TRP A 41 -24.32 -10.89 -8.11
C TRP A 41 -24.79 -12.14 -7.34
N GLU A 42 -24.94 -13.26 -8.04
CA GLU A 42 -25.31 -14.52 -7.42
C GLU A 42 -24.24 -14.99 -6.40
N ALA A 43 -22.95 -14.91 -6.76
CA ALA A 43 -21.84 -15.24 -5.87
C ALA A 43 -21.82 -14.31 -4.65
N PHE A 44 -22.03 -13.01 -4.86
CA PHE A 44 -22.08 -12.03 -3.78
C PHE A 44 -23.17 -12.33 -2.75
N ARG A 45 -24.35 -12.72 -3.19
CA ARG A 45 -25.48 -13.07 -2.31
C ARG A 45 -25.23 -14.32 -1.47
N ARG A 46 -24.37 -15.23 -1.93
CA ARG A 46 -24.08 -16.52 -1.26
C ARG A 46 -22.82 -16.48 -0.41
N GLY A 47 -21.94 -15.52 -0.67
CA GLY A 47 -20.64 -15.42 -0.03
C GLY A 47 -20.47 -14.18 0.83
N SER A 48 -19.27 -14.02 1.37
CA SER A 48 -18.82 -12.81 2.03
C SER A 48 -17.50 -12.37 1.41
N PHE A 49 -17.39 -11.10 1.05
CA PHE A 49 -16.23 -10.54 0.38
C PHE A 49 -15.76 -9.30 1.12
N ASP A 50 -14.47 -9.07 1.05
CA ASP A 50 -13.81 -7.90 1.67
C ASP A 50 -13.66 -6.77 0.67
N ILE A 51 -13.63 -7.08 -0.62
CA ILE A 51 -13.58 -6.12 -1.73
C ILE A 51 -14.16 -6.76 -3.00
N VAL A 52 -14.71 -5.93 -3.88
CA VAL A 52 -15.30 -6.36 -5.16
C VAL A 52 -14.63 -5.60 -6.30
N LEU A 53 -14.14 -6.32 -7.31
CA LEU A 53 -13.58 -5.80 -8.55
C LEU A 53 -14.57 -6.06 -9.66
N LEU A 54 -14.99 -5.03 -10.37
CA LEU A 54 -16.00 -5.13 -11.42
C LEU A 54 -15.49 -4.53 -12.73
N ASP A 55 -15.45 -5.32 -13.79
CA ASP A 55 -15.47 -4.68 -15.11
C ASP A 55 -16.80 -3.95 -15.30
N VAL A 56 -16.75 -2.78 -15.91
CA VAL A 56 -17.93 -2.01 -16.25
C VAL A 56 -18.69 -2.67 -17.38
N MET A 57 -17.99 -3.14 -18.40
CA MET A 57 -18.59 -3.64 -19.65
C MET A 57 -18.63 -5.17 -19.66
N MET A 58 -19.69 -5.75 -19.15
CA MET A 58 -19.90 -7.18 -19.13
C MET A 58 -21.25 -7.58 -19.75
N PRO A 59 -21.36 -8.77 -20.34
CA PRO A 59 -22.65 -9.30 -20.84
C PRO A 59 -23.61 -9.59 -19.69
N GLU A 60 -24.90 -9.71 -20.02
CA GLU A 60 -26.03 -10.01 -19.14
C GLU A 60 -26.31 -8.92 -18.08
N MET A 61 -25.32 -8.55 -17.27
CA MET A 61 -25.42 -7.54 -16.23
C MET A 61 -24.11 -6.78 -16.15
N ASP A 62 -24.14 -5.48 -16.40
CA ASP A 62 -22.94 -4.62 -16.33
C ASP A 62 -22.47 -4.38 -14.90
N GLY A 63 -21.25 -3.87 -14.75
CA GLY A 63 -20.64 -3.65 -13.43
C GLY A 63 -21.40 -2.62 -12.59
N TYR A 64 -22.02 -1.60 -13.21
CA TYR A 64 -22.80 -0.60 -12.48
C TYR A 64 -24.07 -1.19 -11.90
N ALA A 65 -24.74 -2.08 -12.66
CA ALA A 65 -25.91 -2.79 -12.16
C ALA A 65 -25.57 -3.71 -10.99
N VAL A 66 -24.43 -4.42 -11.06
CA VAL A 66 -23.95 -5.25 -9.93
C VAL A 66 -23.68 -4.39 -8.70
N ALA A 67 -22.97 -3.27 -8.85
CA ALA A 67 -22.68 -2.36 -7.75
C ALA A 67 -23.96 -1.82 -7.10
N LYS A 68 -24.93 -1.43 -7.91
CA LYS A 68 -26.24 -0.96 -7.44
C LYS A 68 -26.97 -2.03 -6.62
N GLU A 69 -26.99 -3.29 -7.09
CA GLU A 69 -27.62 -4.38 -6.34
C GLU A 69 -26.91 -4.68 -5.02
N ILE A 70 -25.56 -4.62 -5.00
CA ILE A 70 -24.77 -4.74 -3.78
C ILE A 70 -25.17 -3.65 -2.76
N ARG A 71 -25.30 -2.40 -3.22
CA ARG A 71 -25.71 -1.27 -2.34
C ARG A 71 -27.17 -1.39 -1.92
N ASN A 72 -28.06 -1.82 -2.80
CA ASN A 72 -29.48 -2.07 -2.47
C ASN A 72 -29.64 -3.17 -1.42
N ALA A 73 -28.73 -4.15 -1.38
CA ALA A 73 -28.67 -5.17 -0.35
C ALA A 73 -28.13 -4.66 1.00
N GLY A 74 -27.81 -3.36 1.11
CA GLY A 74 -27.32 -2.73 2.34
C GLY A 74 -25.83 -2.98 2.63
N SER A 75 -25.07 -3.49 1.65
CA SER A 75 -23.65 -3.76 1.83
C SER A 75 -22.78 -2.52 1.54
N ASN A 76 -21.83 -2.27 2.44
CA ASN A 76 -20.80 -1.23 2.30
C ASN A 76 -19.44 -1.83 1.88
N VAL A 77 -19.43 -3.05 1.31
CA VAL A 77 -18.19 -3.64 0.79
C VAL A 77 -17.54 -2.69 -0.22
N PRO A 78 -16.23 -2.48 -0.17
CA PRO A 78 -15.55 -1.66 -1.15
C PRO A 78 -15.73 -2.21 -2.57
N ILE A 79 -15.98 -1.32 -3.52
CA ILE A 79 -16.15 -1.65 -4.94
C ILE A 79 -15.15 -0.83 -5.75
N VAL A 80 -14.37 -1.53 -6.58
CA VAL A 80 -13.43 -0.94 -7.54
C VAL A 80 -13.86 -1.32 -8.94
N PHE A 81 -14.04 -0.33 -9.80
CA PHE A 81 -14.30 -0.58 -11.22
C PHE A 81 -13.01 -0.68 -12.02
N LEU A 82 -12.96 -1.69 -12.89
CA LEU A 82 -11.95 -1.82 -13.93
C LEU A 82 -12.62 -1.40 -15.25
N THR A 83 -12.16 -0.34 -15.90
CA THR A 83 -12.90 0.21 -17.04
C THR A 83 -12.00 0.64 -18.19
N ALA A 84 -12.40 0.30 -19.41
CA ALA A 84 -11.77 0.83 -20.63
C ALA A 84 -12.16 2.29 -20.93
N MET A 85 -13.11 2.85 -20.18
CA MET A 85 -13.67 4.19 -20.45
C MET A 85 -13.01 5.26 -19.62
N SER A 86 -12.28 6.16 -20.31
CA SER A 86 -11.72 7.41 -19.76
C SER A 86 -12.70 8.59 -19.77
N MET A 87 -13.98 8.38 -20.08
CA MET A 87 -14.92 9.49 -20.24
C MET A 87 -15.45 10.02 -18.92
N LYS A 88 -15.30 11.33 -18.68
CA LYS A 88 -15.75 12.08 -17.50
C LYS A 88 -17.24 11.88 -17.14
N GLU A 89 -18.08 11.55 -18.08
CA GLU A 89 -19.53 11.35 -17.89
C GLU A 89 -19.83 10.04 -17.13
N ASN A 90 -19.08 8.98 -17.41
CA ASN A 90 -19.24 7.67 -16.74
C ASN A 90 -18.63 7.66 -15.33
N VAL A 91 -17.62 8.48 -15.06
CA VAL A 91 -17.07 8.68 -13.70
C VAL A 91 -18.14 9.29 -12.77
N LEU A 92 -18.99 10.19 -13.27
CA LEU A 92 -20.08 10.77 -12.48
C LEU A 92 -21.19 9.75 -12.17
N GLU A 93 -21.50 8.86 -13.09
CA GLU A 93 -22.48 7.79 -12.88
C GLU A 93 -21.95 6.74 -11.91
N GLY A 94 -20.69 6.42 -12.03
CA GLY A 94 -20.00 5.52 -11.11
C GLY A 94 -19.82 6.07 -9.70
N LEU A 95 -19.49 7.36 -9.53
CA LEU A 95 -19.48 8.00 -8.22
C LEU A 95 -20.87 8.00 -7.55
N ARG A 96 -21.94 8.08 -8.35
CA ARG A 96 -23.32 7.92 -7.88
C ARG A 96 -23.68 6.48 -7.53
N SER A 97 -23.02 5.49 -8.12
CA SER A 97 -23.21 4.06 -7.82
C SER A 97 -22.56 3.61 -6.50
N GLY A 98 -21.83 4.51 -5.82
CA GLY A 98 -21.19 4.23 -4.53
C GLY A 98 -19.90 3.42 -4.64
N ALA A 99 -19.14 3.58 -5.72
CA ALA A 99 -17.81 2.98 -5.86
C ALA A 99 -16.76 3.69 -5.00
N ASP A 100 -15.75 2.94 -4.60
CA ASP A 100 -14.64 3.43 -3.78
C ASP A 100 -13.44 3.86 -4.63
N ASP A 101 -13.26 3.28 -5.83
CA ASP A 101 -12.20 3.67 -6.79
C ASP A 101 -12.51 3.21 -8.22
N TYR A 102 -11.75 3.77 -9.19
CA TYR A 102 -11.79 3.45 -10.62
C TYR A 102 -10.39 3.26 -11.14
N ILE A 103 -10.17 2.18 -11.89
CA ILE A 103 -8.89 1.88 -12.53
C ILE A 103 -9.12 1.78 -14.03
N ALA A 104 -8.50 2.69 -14.78
CA ALA A 104 -8.64 2.71 -16.25
C ALA A 104 -7.76 1.62 -16.88
N LYS A 105 -8.33 0.81 -17.76
CA LYS A 105 -7.59 -0.14 -18.62
C LYS A 105 -6.93 0.61 -19.78
N PRO A 106 -5.64 0.37 -20.12
CA PRO A 106 -4.73 -0.59 -19.48
C PRO A 106 -4.09 -0.03 -18.20
N PHE A 107 -3.95 -0.87 -17.18
CA PHE A 107 -3.33 -0.53 -15.89
C PHE A 107 -2.14 -1.47 -15.60
N SER A 108 -1.25 -1.04 -14.72
CA SER A 108 -0.20 -1.92 -14.19
C SER A 108 -0.72 -2.74 -13.01
N MET A 109 -0.22 -3.97 -12.84
CA MET A 109 -0.57 -4.81 -11.69
C MET A 109 -0.11 -4.18 -10.38
N GLU A 110 1.01 -3.46 -10.39
CA GLU A 110 1.51 -2.70 -9.23
C GLU A 110 0.51 -1.62 -8.82
N GLU A 111 -0.05 -0.85 -9.77
CA GLU A 111 -1.08 0.15 -9.51
C GLU A 111 -2.33 -0.49 -8.90
N LEU A 112 -2.81 -1.59 -9.46
CA LEU A 112 -3.97 -2.32 -8.94
C LEU A 112 -3.73 -2.73 -7.49
N LEU A 113 -2.62 -3.41 -7.18
CA LEU A 113 -2.31 -3.88 -5.83
C LEU A 113 -2.22 -2.74 -4.82
N LEU A 114 -1.54 -1.63 -5.15
CA LEU A 114 -1.43 -0.46 -4.28
C LEU A 114 -2.79 0.17 -3.97
N ARG A 115 -3.69 0.25 -4.95
CA ARG A 115 -5.05 0.79 -4.77
C ARG A 115 -5.90 -0.13 -3.90
N LEU A 116 -5.85 -1.46 -4.13
CA LEU A 116 -6.55 -2.44 -3.31
C LEU A 116 -6.10 -2.37 -1.85
N GLU A 117 -4.79 -2.34 -1.61
CA GLU A 117 -4.24 -2.20 -0.26
C GLU A 117 -4.71 -0.90 0.43
N ALA A 118 -4.72 0.22 -0.30
CA ALA A 118 -5.16 1.50 0.24
C ALA A 118 -6.64 1.49 0.64
N ILE A 119 -7.49 0.82 -0.15
CA ILE A 119 -8.92 0.69 0.10
C ILE A 119 -9.16 -0.26 1.30
N LEU A 120 -8.55 -1.43 1.28
CA LEU A 120 -8.70 -2.44 2.35
C LEU A 120 -8.18 -1.93 3.70
N ARG A 121 -7.15 -1.11 3.68
CA ARG A 121 -6.64 -0.42 4.88
C ARG A 121 -7.65 0.59 5.45
N ARG A 122 -8.29 1.40 4.59
CA ARG A 122 -9.33 2.36 5.02
C ARG A 122 -10.54 1.68 5.64
N THR A 123 -10.88 0.47 5.19
CA THR A 123 -12.01 -0.31 5.71
C THR A 123 -11.65 -1.20 6.89
N GLY A 124 -10.41 -1.16 7.38
CA GLY A 124 -9.93 -1.97 8.52
C GLY A 124 -9.84 -3.47 8.21
N LYS A 125 -9.88 -3.87 6.95
CA LYS A 125 -9.81 -5.27 6.51
C LYS A 125 -8.37 -5.80 6.45
N ILE A 126 -7.42 -4.92 6.14
CA ILE A 126 -6.01 -5.18 6.38
C ILE A 126 -5.68 -4.39 7.63
N GLU A 127 -5.21 -5.09 8.66
CA GLU A 127 -4.51 -4.41 9.73
C GLU A 127 -3.46 -3.54 9.05
N GLN A 128 -3.49 -2.25 9.34
CA GLN A 128 -2.29 -1.46 9.13
C GLN A 128 -1.19 -2.30 9.77
N ALA A 129 -0.21 -2.74 9.02
CA ALA A 129 1.14 -2.80 9.59
C ALA A 129 1.26 -1.41 10.19
N ASP A 130 1.10 -1.34 11.52
CA ASP A 130 0.77 -0.11 12.25
C ASP A 130 1.86 0.93 11.92
N LYS A 131 1.64 1.66 10.80
CA LYS A 131 2.48 2.79 10.37
C LYS A 131 2.17 4.02 11.21
N SER A 132 1.32 3.87 12.27
CA SER A 132 1.28 4.85 13.33
C SER A 132 2.69 4.93 13.93
N VAL A 133 3.13 6.13 14.16
CA VAL A 133 4.42 6.35 14.81
C VAL A 133 4.34 5.72 16.21
N LYS A 134 4.94 4.54 16.35
CA LYS A 134 5.06 3.88 17.66
C LYS A 134 5.99 4.71 18.52
N GLU A 135 5.72 4.74 19.80
CA GLU A 135 6.63 5.37 20.75
C GLU A 135 7.98 4.63 20.80
N PHE A 136 7.94 3.30 20.63
CA PHE A 136 9.12 2.45 20.63
C PHE A 136 9.17 1.54 19.42
N TYR A 137 10.36 1.42 18.82
CA TYR A 137 10.69 0.45 17.80
C TYR A 137 11.86 -0.41 18.26
N GLN A 138 11.77 -1.72 18.02
CA GLN A 138 12.90 -2.64 18.17
C GLN A 138 13.58 -2.81 16.81
N ILE A 139 14.86 -2.46 16.71
CA ILE A 139 15.65 -2.50 15.47
C ILE A 139 16.85 -3.43 15.74
N GLY A 140 16.70 -4.74 15.52
CA GLY A 140 17.68 -5.71 15.98
C GLY A 140 17.88 -5.59 17.50
N LEU A 141 19.12 -5.35 17.93
CA LEU A 141 19.46 -5.14 19.34
C LEU A 141 19.17 -3.74 19.86
N TYR A 142 18.78 -2.79 18.97
CA TYR A 142 18.49 -1.42 19.36
C TYR A 142 17.05 -1.22 19.80
N THR A 143 16.84 -0.38 20.83
CA THR A 143 15.54 0.19 21.19
C THR A 143 15.52 1.66 20.77
N PHE A 144 14.61 2.03 19.88
CA PHE A 144 14.42 3.40 19.41
C PHE A 144 13.16 4.00 20.02
N ASN A 145 13.30 5.12 20.75
CA ASN A 145 12.21 5.90 21.31
C ASN A 145 11.99 7.17 20.49
N THR A 146 10.87 7.25 19.80
CA THR A 146 10.52 8.38 18.92
C THR A 146 10.23 9.67 19.68
N LYS A 147 9.56 9.57 20.84
CA LYS A 147 9.21 10.75 21.67
C LYS A 147 10.43 11.36 22.33
N GLN A 148 11.30 10.52 22.90
CA GLN A 148 12.52 10.98 23.56
C GLN A 148 13.65 11.27 22.58
N GLN A 149 13.46 10.91 21.30
CA GLN A 149 14.47 11.03 20.24
C GLN A 149 15.78 10.34 20.63
N THR A 150 15.68 9.08 21.10
CA THR A 150 16.83 8.32 21.58
C THR A 150 16.93 6.95 20.92
N LEU A 151 18.17 6.53 20.68
CA LEU A 151 18.51 5.20 20.20
C LEU A 151 19.42 4.53 21.22
N SER A 152 19.00 3.38 21.75
CA SER A 152 19.71 2.67 22.83
C SER A 152 20.17 1.29 22.37
N LEU A 153 21.39 0.89 22.73
CA LEU A 153 21.95 -0.43 22.57
C LEU A 153 22.43 -0.91 23.95
N GLY A 154 21.70 -1.80 24.58
CA GLY A 154 21.93 -2.15 25.98
C GLY A 154 21.79 -0.92 26.89
N GLU A 155 22.84 -0.62 27.68
CA GLU A 155 22.87 0.56 28.58
C GLU A 155 23.30 1.86 27.89
N GLN A 156 23.82 1.77 26.66
CA GLN A 156 24.28 2.93 25.93
C GLN A 156 23.12 3.59 25.19
N THR A 157 22.86 4.86 25.51
CA THR A 157 21.80 5.65 24.86
C THR A 157 22.42 6.89 24.20
N GLN A 158 22.08 7.10 22.93
CA GLN A 158 22.48 8.29 22.17
C GLN A 158 21.24 9.10 21.78
N ARG A 159 21.37 10.42 21.81
CA ARG A 159 20.34 11.35 21.37
C ARG A 159 20.39 11.52 19.86
N MET A 160 19.23 11.69 19.26
CA MET A 160 19.03 11.93 17.85
C MET A 160 18.46 13.33 17.61
N THR A 161 18.79 13.92 16.48
CA THR A 161 18.13 15.16 16.04
C THR A 161 16.73 14.85 15.50
N THR A 162 15.88 15.86 15.39
CA THR A 162 14.51 15.69 14.86
C THR A 162 14.51 15.02 13.50
N LYS A 163 15.37 15.47 12.56
CA LYS A 163 15.43 14.88 11.21
C LYS A 163 15.95 13.43 11.18
N GLU A 164 16.90 13.09 12.05
CA GLU A 164 17.36 11.69 12.22
C GLU A 164 16.23 10.82 12.77
N THR A 165 15.46 11.35 13.75
CA THR A 165 14.31 10.65 14.34
C THR A 165 13.21 10.43 13.30
N GLU A 166 12.82 11.48 12.56
CA GLU A 166 11.79 11.40 11.52
C GLU A 166 12.17 10.36 10.44
N LEU A 167 13.41 10.41 9.94
CA LEU A 167 13.88 9.49 8.90
C LEU A 167 13.97 8.04 9.42
N LEU A 168 14.48 7.82 10.62
CA LEU A 168 14.53 6.48 11.21
C LEU A 168 13.13 5.93 11.50
N THR A 169 12.20 6.78 11.94
CA THR A 169 10.79 6.42 12.13
C THR A 169 10.18 5.93 10.82
N MET A 170 10.37 6.67 9.73
CA MET A 170 9.87 6.24 8.41
C MET A 170 10.52 4.92 7.96
N LEU A 171 11.82 4.75 8.14
CA LEU A 171 12.49 3.49 7.82
C LEU A 171 11.94 2.31 8.64
N CYS A 172 11.58 2.54 9.91
CA CYS A 172 10.93 1.53 10.75
C CYS A 172 9.49 1.21 10.33
N GLN A 173 8.76 2.20 9.83
CA GLN A 173 7.42 1.99 9.26
C GLN A 173 7.45 1.17 7.96
N PHE A 174 8.58 1.19 7.24
CA PHE A 174 8.86 0.43 6.03
C PHE A 174 9.94 -0.64 6.25
N VAL A 175 10.04 -1.20 7.47
CA VAL A 175 11.05 -2.22 7.78
C VAL A 175 10.94 -3.40 6.80
N ASN A 176 12.09 -3.82 6.23
CA ASN A 176 12.17 -4.84 5.19
C ASN A 176 11.43 -4.52 3.89
N GLU A 177 10.96 -3.26 3.71
CA GLU A 177 10.40 -2.71 2.48
C GLU A 177 11.25 -1.55 1.97
N THR A 178 11.00 -1.09 0.75
CA THR A 178 11.71 0.08 0.20
C THR A 178 10.98 1.35 0.57
N LEU A 179 11.64 2.23 1.35
CA LEU A 179 11.22 3.61 1.53
C LEU A 179 11.64 4.41 0.31
N GLU A 180 10.68 4.83 -0.49
CA GLU A 180 10.95 5.62 -1.69
C GLU A 180 11.47 7.01 -1.33
N ARG A 181 12.50 7.46 -2.08
CA ARG A 181 13.14 8.76 -1.85
C ARG A 181 12.17 9.94 -1.97
N PRO A 182 11.31 10.05 -3.01
CA PRO A 182 10.33 11.12 -3.12
C PRO A 182 9.39 11.19 -1.92
N HIS A 183 8.88 10.04 -1.48
CA HIS A 183 7.99 9.96 -0.32
C HIS A 183 8.65 10.46 0.97
N ALA A 184 9.90 10.06 1.23
CA ALA A 184 10.64 10.54 2.40
C ALA A 184 10.93 12.05 2.34
N LEU A 185 11.27 12.57 1.15
CA LEU A 185 11.53 13.98 0.94
C LEU A 185 10.28 14.84 1.17
N GLU A 186 9.14 14.41 0.65
CA GLU A 186 7.86 15.09 0.85
C GLU A 186 7.47 15.16 2.34
N GLN A 187 7.52 14.02 3.03
CA GLN A 187 7.07 13.93 4.41
C GLN A 187 8.00 14.62 5.41
N ILE A 188 9.32 14.56 5.23
CA ILE A 188 10.29 15.07 6.19
C ILE A 188 10.73 16.51 5.86
N TRP A 189 10.81 16.86 4.59
CA TRP A 189 11.32 18.17 4.15
C TRP A 189 10.26 19.04 3.46
N SER A 190 8.99 18.57 3.38
CA SER A 190 7.84 19.28 2.79
C SER A 190 8.04 19.70 1.33
N ILE A 191 8.74 18.87 0.55
CA ILE A 191 9.01 19.15 -0.86
C ILE A 191 7.93 18.47 -1.69
N THR A 192 6.99 19.27 -2.17
CA THR A 192 5.78 18.81 -2.89
C THR A 192 5.95 18.68 -4.40
N ASP A 193 7.07 19.11 -4.99
CA ASP A 193 7.29 18.99 -6.44
C ASP A 193 8.78 18.81 -6.78
N ALA A 194 9.15 17.56 -6.98
CA ALA A 194 10.54 17.18 -7.24
C ALA A 194 11.02 17.50 -8.65
N SER A 195 10.18 18.07 -9.54
CA SER A 195 10.52 18.25 -10.95
C SER A 195 11.09 19.60 -11.36
N ASN A 196 10.99 20.66 -10.53
CA ASN A 196 11.33 22.03 -10.93
C ASN A 196 12.18 22.86 -9.94
N ASP A 197 12.72 22.28 -8.88
CA ASP A 197 13.54 23.03 -7.93
C ASP A 197 15.03 22.95 -8.28
N PRO A 198 15.72 24.07 -8.55
CA PRO A 198 17.17 24.09 -8.76
C PRO A 198 17.97 23.61 -7.54
N ASP A 199 17.39 23.59 -6.34
CA ASP A 199 17.98 23.07 -5.11
C ASP A 199 17.78 21.57 -4.87
N GLN A 200 17.17 20.81 -5.81
CA GLN A 200 16.97 19.35 -5.70
C GLN A 200 18.25 18.59 -5.35
N ASN A 201 19.38 19.00 -5.91
CA ASN A 201 20.68 18.43 -5.58
C ASN A 201 21.06 18.60 -4.11
N PHE A 202 20.61 19.67 -3.47
CA PHE A 202 20.89 19.92 -2.06
C PHE A 202 20.07 18.99 -1.17
N THR A 203 18.80 18.82 -1.47
CA THR A 203 17.86 18.05 -0.65
C THR A 203 18.09 16.54 -0.75
N GLN A 204 18.41 16.04 -1.95
CA GLN A 204 18.81 14.66 -2.14
C GLN A 204 20.13 14.34 -1.43
N ARG A 205 21.12 15.24 -1.52
CA ARG A 205 22.38 15.12 -0.78
C ARG A 205 22.17 15.20 0.75
N SER A 206 21.19 15.99 1.19
CA SER A 206 20.86 16.08 2.63
C SER A 206 20.34 14.75 3.15
N MET A 207 19.43 14.08 2.44
CA MET A 207 18.94 12.75 2.84
C MET A 207 20.08 11.73 2.91
N ASP A 208 21.00 11.71 1.94
CA ASP A 208 22.15 10.81 1.90
C ASP A 208 23.09 11.02 3.11
N VAL A 209 23.23 12.27 3.57
CA VAL A 209 23.99 12.59 4.79
C VAL A 209 23.32 12.00 6.03
N TYR A 210 21.99 12.11 6.14
CA TYR A 210 21.25 11.52 7.27
C TYR A 210 21.29 9.99 7.24
N ILE A 211 21.16 9.37 6.06
CA ILE A 211 21.33 7.91 5.89
C ILE A 211 22.72 7.45 6.35
N THR A 212 23.75 8.21 5.99
CA THR A 212 25.14 7.90 6.42
C THR A 212 25.29 8.01 7.94
N LYS A 213 24.67 8.99 8.57
CA LYS A 213 24.66 9.12 10.05
C LYS A 213 23.90 7.97 10.70
N LEU A 214 22.70 7.61 10.20
CA LEU A 214 21.92 6.50 10.74
C LEU A 214 22.66 5.16 10.61
N ARG A 215 23.35 4.92 9.49
CA ARG A 215 24.21 3.72 9.35
C ARG A 215 25.29 3.65 10.41
N ARG A 216 25.94 4.79 10.72
CA ARG A 216 26.95 4.85 11.79
C ARG A 216 26.33 4.63 13.17
N MET A 217 25.13 5.19 13.43
CA MET A 217 24.41 5.01 14.70
C MET A 217 23.98 3.56 14.92
N LEU A 218 23.64 2.84 13.85
CA LEU A 218 23.18 1.44 13.88
C LEU A 218 24.33 0.42 13.73
N SER A 219 25.59 0.85 13.63
CA SER A 219 26.73 -0.03 13.36
C SER A 219 27.11 -0.99 14.49
N GLY A 220 26.54 -0.82 15.69
CA GLY A 220 26.78 -1.72 16.83
C GLY A 220 26.03 -3.06 16.73
N ASP A 221 25.09 -3.19 15.80
CA ASP A 221 24.42 -4.44 15.49
C ASP A 221 24.64 -4.81 14.01
N PRO A 222 25.52 -5.77 13.71
CA PRO A 222 25.81 -6.16 12.32
C PRO A 222 24.64 -6.84 11.62
N SER A 223 23.58 -7.23 12.32
CA SER A 223 22.36 -7.81 11.73
C SER A 223 21.43 -6.76 11.13
N VAL A 224 21.63 -5.48 11.46
CA VAL A 224 20.83 -4.35 10.99
C VAL A 224 21.57 -3.60 9.90
N GLU A 225 20.94 -3.39 8.76
CA GLU A 225 21.56 -2.70 7.64
C GLU A 225 20.59 -1.76 6.93
N ILE A 226 21.03 -0.54 6.57
CA ILE A 226 20.29 0.33 5.65
C ILE A 226 20.91 0.18 4.25
N LYS A 227 20.24 -0.55 3.36
CA LYS A 227 20.64 -0.73 1.97
C LYS A 227 20.14 0.39 1.07
N ASN A 228 20.96 0.72 0.06
CA ASN A 228 20.52 1.57 -1.04
C ASN A 228 19.84 0.69 -2.11
N VAL A 229 18.61 1.05 -2.47
CA VAL A 229 17.89 0.45 -3.61
C VAL A 229 18.04 1.40 -4.78
N HIS A 230 18.90 1.01 -5.73
CA HIS A 230 19.30 1.87 -6.84
C HIS A 230 18.09 2.45 -7.59
N GLY A 231 18.10 3.78 -7.79
CA GLY A 231 17.02 4.51 -8.49
C GLY A 231 15.70 4.65 -7.73
N LYS A 232 15.51 3.98 -6.57
CA LYS A 232 14.24 4.00 -5.82
C LYS A 232 14.36 4.68 -4.44
N GLY A 233 15.29 4.24 -3.60
CA GLY A 233 15.37 4.77 -2.23
C GLY A 233 16.22 3.93 -1.30
N TYR A 234 15.74 3.72 -0.08
CA TYR A 234 16.47 3.01 0.98
C TYR A 234 15.61 1.93 1.61
N LYS A 235 16.27 0.89 2.12
CA LYS A 235 15.61 -0.24 2.80
C LYS A 235 16.32 -0.53 4.11
N LEU A 236 15.62 -0.44 5.24
CA LEU A 236 16.10 -0.90 6.53
C LEU A 236 15.86 -2.41 6.63
N LEU A 237 16.94 -3.17 6.70
CA LEU A 237 16.90 -4.60 6.92
C LEU A 237 17.06 -4.89 8.40
N VAL A 238 16.10 -5.59 8.97
CA VAL A 238 16.11 -6.10 10.33
C VAL A 238 15.80 -7.59 10.25
N PRO A 239 16.58 -8.47 10.90
CA PRO A 239 16.25 -9.89 10.92
C PRO A 239 14.88 -10.09 11.54
N SER A 240 14.08 -11.00 10.98
CA SER A 240 12.87 -11.45 11.62
C SER A 240 13.27 -12.07 12.97
N ILE A 241 12.72 -11.58 14.07
CA ILE A 241 12.86 -12.25 15.36
C ILE A 241 12.17 -13.59 15.17
N GLY A 242 12.97 -14.66 15.00
CA GLY A 242 12.44 -16.01 14.88
C GLY A 242 11.61 -16.33 16.12
N GLU A 243 10.44 -16.91 15.89
CA GLU A 243 9.66 -17.62 16.91
C GLU A 243 10.47 -18.76 17.53
#